data_a1a200fc21328040e3de2083284238d8
#
_entry.id   a1a200fc21328040e3de2083284238d8
#
_cell.length_a   1.000
_cell.length_b   1.000
_cell.length_c   1.000
_cell.angle_alpha   90.00
_cell.angle_beta   90.00
_cell.angle_gamma   90.00
#
_symmetry.space_group_name_H-M   'P 1'
#
loop_
_entity.id
_entity.type
_entity.pdbx_description
1 polymer ?
#
loop_
_entity_poly.entity_id
_entity_poly.type
_entity_poly.pdbx_seq_one_letter_code
_entity_poly.pdbx_strand_id
1 'polypeptide(L)'
;VTPPTVTPPTVTPPTVTPPTVTPPTVTPPVVEQKIVEKIIPVCGTGTEDVNGICQVIQTEEKTSRGGGCLIATATYGSEMSIKVQQLRELRDNQLLQTESGTQFMTMFNDVYYSFSPIIADYERENPLFKEAVKIAITPMISSLSLMENTNSESEVVSLGLSVIMLNIGMYLGVPAVLIVGIRKRI
;
A
#
# COMPACT_ATOMS: atom_id res chain seq x y z
N VAL A 1 66.13 5.27 -6.78
CA VAL A 1 65.34 6.50 -6.87
C VAL A 1 64.02 6.22 -6.12
N THR A 2 63.92 6.74 -4.89
CA THR A 2 62.77 6.62 -4.02
C THR A 2 61.71 7.67 -4.42
N PRO A 3 60.42 7.31 -4.55
CA PRO A 3 59.38 8.28 -4.87
C PRO A 3 59.07 9.17 -3.63
N PRO A 4 58.65 10.44 -3.83
CA PRO A 4 58.35 11.34 -2.74
C PRO A 4 57.04 10.95 -2.03
N THR A 5 57.10 10.92 -0.69
CA THR A 5 55.93 10.69 0.18
C THR A 5 55.13 12.00 0.25
N VAL A 6 53.92 11.97 -0.27
CA VAL A 6 52.96 13.08 -0.20
C VAL A 6 52.11 12.90 1.05
N THR A 7 52.25 13.79 2.02
CA THR A 7 51.44 13.87 3.22
C THR A 7 50.07 14.54 2.88
N PRO A 8 48.92 13.95 3.18
CA PRO A 8 47.63 14.60 2.93
C PRO A 8 47.40 15.78 3.90
N PRO A 9 46.74 16.86 3.46
CA PRO A 9 46.43 18.00 4.32
C PRO A 9 45.42 17.65 5.39
N THR A 10 45.71 18.00 6.63
CA THR A 10 44.80 17.88 7.78
C THR A 10 43.77 18.99 7.69
N VAL A 11 42.52 18.62 7.40
CA VAL A 11 41.40 19.56 7.40
C VAL A 11 40.77 19.56 8.80
N THR A 12 40.94 20.69 9.51
CA THR A 12 40.28 20.94 10.80
C THR A 12 38.80 21.31 10.56
N PRO A 13 37.82 20.64 11.17
CA PRO A 13 36.45 21.03 11.00
C PRO A 13 36.15 22.36 11.71
N PRO A 14 35.25 23.21 11.16
CA PRO A 14 34.89 24.48 11.80
C PRO A 14 34.06 24.22 13.07
N THR A 15 34.48 24.89 14.16
CA THR A 15 33.74 24.90 15.44
C THR A 15 32.52 25.79 15.28
N VAL A 16 31.30 25.19 15.23
CA VAL A 16 30.06 25.94 15.21
C VAL A 16 29.60 26.17 16.66
N THR A 17 29.69 27.42 17.12
CA THR A 17 29.14 27.84 18.42
C THR A 17 27.63 27.96 18.31
N PRO A 18 26.83 27.29 19.16
CA PRO A 18 25.40 27.46 19.13
C PRO A 18 24.97 28.85 19.63
N PRO A 19 23.92 29.46 19.02
CA PRO A 19 23.42 30.76 19.45
C PRO A 19 22.76 30.65 20.84
N THR A 20 23.18 31.55 21.74
CA THR A 20 22.59 31.72 23.09
C THR A 20 21.22 32.37 22.94
N VAL A 21 20.15 31.59 23.14
CA VAL A 21 18.79 32.09 23.16
C VAL A 21 18.45 32.54 24.59
N THR A 22 18.34 33.86 24.80
CA THR A 22 17.89 34.46 26.04
C THR A 22 16.36 34.29 26.13
N PRO A 23 15.79 33.70 27.20
CA PRO A 23 14.35 33.58 27.33
C PRO A 23 13.72 34.96 27.58
N PRO A 24 12.55 35.26 26.96
CA PRO A 24 11.84 36.51 27.23
C PRO A 24 11.28 36.52 28.64
N THR A 25 11.52 37.64 29.38
CA THR A 25 10.94 37.93 30.68
C THR A 25 9.45 38.13 30.52
N VAL A 26 8.64 37.21 31.03
CA VAL A 26 7.18 37.33 31.06
C VAL A 26 6.78 38.07 32.35
N THR A 27 6.33 39.31 32.21
CA THR A 27 5.65 40.08 33.30
C THR A 27 4.20 39.55 33.38
N PRO A 28 3.70 39.15 34.55
CA PRO A 28 2.32 38.69 34.66
C PRO A 28 1.33 39.86 34.49
N PRO A 29 0.31 39.73 33.62
CA PRO A 29 -0.75 40.70 33.56
C PRO A 29 -1.77 40.49 34.69
N VAL A 30 -2.20 41.63 35.22
CA VAL A 30 -3.25 41.85 36.24
C VAL A 30 -4.55 41.13 35.83
N VAL A 31 -5.11 40.40 36.77
CA VAL A 31 -6.41 39.74 36.69
C VAL A 31 -7.52 40.77 36.57
N GLU A 32 -8.14 40.86 35.42
CA GLU A 32 -9.46 41.49 35.27
C GLU A 32 -10.45 40.42 34.79
N GLN A 33 -11.38 40.09 35.68
CA GLN A 33 -12.49 39.17 35.41
C GLN A 33 -13.36 39.73 34.31
N LYS A 34 -13.39 39.11 33.14
CA LYS A 34 -14.49 39.35 32.20
C LYS A 34 -14.74 38.10 31.35
N ILE A 35 -15.93 37.56 31.58
CA ILE A 35 -16.75 36.75 30.66
C ILE A 35 -16.07 35.51 30.10
N VAL A 36 -16.50 34.33 30.56
CA VAL A 36 -16.25 33.02 29.97
C VAL A 36 -16.89 33.00 28.58
N GLU A 37 -16.17 33.50 27.62
CA GLU A 37 -16.41 33.17 26.22
C GLU A 37 -15.79 31.79 26.01
N LYS A 38 -16.64 30.79 25.72
CA LYS A 38 -16.28 29.41 25.45
C LYS A 38 -15.28 29.41 24.30
N ILE A 39 -13.98 29.34 24.62
CA ILE A 39 -12.92 29.20 23.63
C ILE A 39 -13.14 27.82 22.99
N ILE A 40 -13.76 27.79 21.81
CA ILE A 40 -13.82 26.59 20.99
C ILE A 40 -12.40 26.42 20.46
N PRO A 41 -11.69 25.34 20.79
CA PRO A 41 -10.36 25.13 20.27
C PRO A 41 -10.45 25.00 18.74
N VAL A 42 -9.78 25.92 18.04
CA VAL A 42 -9.65 25.83 16.59
C VAL A 42 -8.63 24.74 16.33
N CYS A 43 -9.12 23.55 16.04
CA CYS A 43 -8.27 22.42 15.70
C CYS A 43 -7.54 22.66 14.36
N GLY A 44 -6.30 22.22 14.26
CA GLY A 44 -5.49 22.34 13.06
C GLY A 44 -6.01 21.49 11.90
N THR A 45 -5.52 21.76 10.70
CA THR A 45 -5.90 21.03 9.48
C THR A 45 -5.68 19.53 9.67
N GLY A 46 -6.73 18.71 9.49
CA GLY A 46 -6.67 17.24 9.69
C GLY A 46 -7.06 16.78 11.10
N THR A 47 -7.55 17.68 11.96
CA THR A 47 -8.09 17.34 13.28
C THR A 47 -9.49 17.92 13.46
N GLU A 48 -10.36 17.22 14.21
CA GLU A 48 -11.69 17.68 14.61
C GLU A 48 -11.81 17.76 16.14
N ASP A 49 -12.67 18.65 16.61
CA ASP A 49 -12.96 18.78 18.04
C ASP A 49 -13.95 17.69 18.48
N VAL A 50 -13.47 16.77 19.29
CA VAL A 50 -14.33 15.80 19.98
C VAL A 50 -14.27 16.08 21.47
N ASN A 51 -15.30 16.68 22.01
CA ASN A 51 -15.43 17.02 23.44
C ASN A 51 -14.31 17.95 23.98
N GLY A 52 -13.87 18.94 23.18
CA GLY A 52 -12.83 19.87 23.57
C GLY A 52 -11.40 19.36 23.40
N ILE A 53 -11.22 18.23 22.77
CA ILE A 53 -9.91 17.64 22.45
C ILE A 53 -9.82 17.51 20.94
N CYS A 54 -8.78 18.11 20.33
CA CYS A 54 -8.50 17.92 18.92
C CYS A 54 -8.01 16.49 18.67
N GLN A 55 -8.83 15.66 18.05
CA GLN A 55 -8.46 14.33 17.61
C GLN A 55 -8.12 14.37 16.12
N VAL A 56 -7.10 13.62 15.72
CA VAL A 56 -6.80 13.43 14.29
C VAL A 56 -8.05 12.86 13.65
N ILE A 57 -8.58 13.55 12.66
CA ILE A 57 -9.63 12.98 11.80
C ILE A 57 -9.04 11.68 11.29
N GLN A 58 -9.43 10.56 11.89
CA GLN A 58 -9.31 9.29 11.19
C GLN A 58 -10.32 9.41 10.05
N THR A 59 -9.90 10.09 9.00
CA THR A 59 -10.51 9.88 7.71
C THR A 59 -10.37 8.38 7.52
N GLU A 60 -11.45 7.62 7.77
CA GLU A 60 -11.61 6.39 7.03
C GLU A 60 -11.30 6.82 5.63
N GLU A 61 -10.13 6.42 5.14
CA GLU A 61 -9.75 6.69 3.77
C GLU A 61 -10.90 6.14 2.95
N LYS A 62 -11.85 7.04 2.68
CA LYS A 62 -12.86 6.85 1.65
C LYS A 62 -12.00 6.62 0.44
N THR A 63 -11.72 5.36 0.22
CA THR A 63 -10.85 4.78 -0.78
C THR A 63 -10.78 5.73 -1.94
N SER A 64 -9.70 6.53 -1.96
CA SER A 64 -9.42 7.35 -3.12
C SER A 64 -9.50 6.38 -4.29
N ARG A 65 -10.17 6.74 -5.34
CA ARG A 65 -10.37 5.96 -6.57
C ARG A 65 -9.06 5.52 -7.27
N GLY A 66 -8.02 5.30 -6.52
CA GLY A 66 -6.74 4.77 -6.90
C GLY A 66 -6.56 3.37 -6.36
N GLY A 67 -7.11 2.38 -7.06
CA GLY A 67 -6.72 0.99 -7.11
C GLY A 67 -6.15 0.35 -5.83
N GLY A 68 -6.91 0.35 -4.71
CA GLY A 68 -6.50 -0.39 -3.53
C GLY A 68 -6.66 -1.89 -3.75
N CYS A 69 -5.63 -2.67 -3.43
CA CYS A 69 -5.68 -4.13 -3.43
C CYS A 69 -6.43 -4.63 -2.19
N LEU A 70 -7.75 -4.35 -2.07
CA LEU A 70 -8.53 -4.53 -0.84
C LEU A 70 -8.43 -5.96 -0.28
N ILE A 71 -8.70 -6.98 -1.10
CA ILE A 71 -8.59 -8.38 -0.69
C ILE A 71 -7.16 -8.70 -0.28
N ALA A 72 -6.16 -8.38 -1.09
CA ALA A 72 -4.77 -8.66 -0.76
C ALA A 72 -4.31 -7.92 0.51
N THR A 73 -4.75 -6.67 0.72
CA THR A 73 -4.46 -5.91 1.94
C THR A 73 -5.10 -6.57 3.17
N ALA A 74 -6.34 -7.02 3.08
CA ALA A 74 -7.02 -7.75 4.16
C ALA A 74 -6.33 -9.09 4.43
N THR A 75 -5.99 -9.83 3.37
CA THR A 75 -5.31 -11.14 3.45
C THR A 75 -3.93 -11.04 4.10
N TYR A 76 -3.08 -10.11 3.67
CA TYR A 76 -1.70 -9.98 4.14
C TYR A 76 -1.55 -8.99 5.31
N GLY A 77 -2.65 -8.37 5.74
CA GLY A 77 -2.75 -7.57 6.96
C GLY A 77 -2.21 -6.15 6.87
N SER A 78 -1.62 -5.74 5.75
CA SER A 78 -1.06 -4.40 5.56
C SER A 78 -0.90 -4.05 4.10
N GLU A 79 -1.13 -2.78 3.77
CA GLU A 79 -0.76 -2.21 2.46
C GLU A 79 0.74 -2.26 2.19
N MET A 80 1.56 -2.27 3.26
CA MET A 80 3.02 -2.34 3.19
C MET A 80 3.55 -3.76 3.06
N SER A 81 2.69 -4.78 3.03
CA SER A 81 3.15 -6.15 2.83
C SER A 81 3.79 -6.34 1.45
N ILE A 82 4.83 -7.16 1.38
CA ILE A 82 5.60 -7.41 0.14
C ILE A 82 4.67 -7.81 -1.01
N LYS A 83 3.66 -8.65 -0.74
CA LYS A 83 2.72 -9.11 -1.77
C LYS A 83 1.80 -8.01 -2.28
N VAL A 84 1.39 -7.09 -1.43
CA VAL A 84 0.58 -5.93 -1.84
C VAL A 84 1.42 -4.93 -2.62
N GLN A 85 2.66 -4.70 -2.20
CA GLN A 85 3.58 -3.84 -2.93
C GLN A 85 3.90 -4.42 -4.31
N GLN A 86 4.17 -5.71 -4.41
CA GLN A 86 4.36 -6.40 -5.70
C GLN A 86 3.18 -6.18 -6.67
N LEU A 87 1.93 -6.28 -6.17
CA LEU A 87 0.75 -6.02 -7.00
C LEU A 87 0.65 -4.55 -7.45
N ARG A 88 1.01 -3.61 -6.57
CA ARG A 88 1.02 -2.18 -6.91
C ARG A 88 2.10 -1.85 -7.93
N GLU A 89 3.31 -2.36 -7.73
CA GLU A 89 4.41 -2.18 -8.66
C GLU A 89 4.08 -2.74 -10.05
N LEU A 90 3.52 -3.94 -10.12
CA LEU A 90 3.08 -4.53 -11.38
C LEU A 90 2.01 -3.65 -12.07
N ARG A 91 1.02 -3.20 -11.33
CA ARG A 91 -0.01 -2.31 -11.85
C ARG A 91 0.58 -1.01 -12.39
N ASP A 92 1.40 -0.34 -11.56
CA ASP A 92 1.85 1.02 -11.84
C ASP A 92 2.98 1.06 -12.87
N ASN A 93 3.90 0.08 -12.83
CA ASN A 93 5.09 0.07 -13.67
C ASN A 93 4.95 -0.75 -14.94
N GLN A 94 3.97 -1.65 -15.01
CA GLN A 94 3.76 -2.50 -16.18
C GLN A 94 2.41 -2.23 -16.86
N LEU A 95 1.30 -2.47 -16.14
CA LEU A 95 -0.01 -2.40 -16.76
C LEU A 95 -0.41 -0.96 -17.14
N LEU A 96 -0.26 0.00 -16.24
CA LEU A 96 -0.65 1.40 -16.50
C LEU A 96 0.31 2.14 -17.44
N GLN A 97 1.43 1.54 -17.80
CA GLN A 97 2.36 2.09 -18.80
C GLN A 97 1.97 1.72 -20.24
N THR A 98 1.00 0.85 -20.42
CA THR A 98 0.53 0.38 -21.73
C THR A 98 -0.96 0.71 -21.92
N GLU A 99 -1.38 0.89 -23.17
CA GLU A 99 -2.79 1.17 -23.48
C GLU A 99 -3.68 -0.03 -23.17
N SER A 100 -3.27 -1.23 -23.58
CA SER A 100 -4.00 -2.47 -23.28
C SER A 100 -4.09 -2.75 -21.79
N GLY A 101 -3.01 -2.52 -21.05
CA GLY A 101 -2.99 -2.68 -19.59
C GLY A 101 -3.90 -1.68 -18.88
N THR A 102 -3.93 -0.41 -19.35
CA THR A 102 -4.84 0.62 -18.81
C THR A 102 -6.31 0.25 -19.05
N GLN A 103 -6.64 -0.21 -20.26
CA GLN A 103 -7.99 -0.66 -20.59
C GLN A 103 -8.39 -1.89 -19.74
N PHE A 104 -7.48 -2.86 -19.61
CA PHE A 104 -7.69 -4.01 -18.75
C PHE A 104 -7.94 -3.60 -17.30
N MET A 105 -7.12 -2.70 -16.73
CA MET A 105 -7.27 -2.23 -15.35
C MET A 105 -8.57 -1.48 -15.13
N THR A 106 -9.07 -0.73 -16.11
CA THR A 106 -10.38 -0.07 -16.03
C THR A 106 -11.50 -1.09 -15.89
N MET A 107 -11.55 -2.08 -16.78
CA MET A 107 -12.55 -3.16 -16.73
C MET A 107 -12.40 -4.03 -15.47
N PHE A 108 -11.17 -4.34 -15.10
CA PHE A 108 -10.88 -5.11 -13.89
C PHE A 108 -11.39 -4.40 -12.64
N ASN A 109 -11.11 -3.11 -12.52
CA ASN A 109 -11.52 -2.31 -11.36
C ASN A 109 -13.03 -2.27 -11.21
N ASP A 110 -13.78 -2.08 -12.29
CA ASP A 110 -15.25 -2.05 -12.27
C ASP A 110 -15.82 -3.35 -11.69
N VAL A 111 -15.29 -4.49 -12.12
CA VAL A 111 -15.70 -5.81 -11.61
C VAL A 111 -15.18 -6.02 -10.19
N TYR A 112 -13.89 -5.75 -9.95
CA TYR A 112 -13.23 -6.01 -8.67
C TYR A 112 -13.88 -5.24 -7.52
N TYR A 113 -14.15 -3.95 -7.69
CA TYR A 113 -14.77 -3.14 -6.63
C TYR A 113 -16.24 -3.45 -6.37
N SER A 114 -16.90 -4.19 -7.25
CA SER A 114 -18.28 -4.63 -7.01
C SER A 114 -18.38 -5.68 -5.88
N PHE A 115 -17.34 -6.45 -5.62
CA PHE A 115 -17.33 -7.52 -4.61
C PHE A 115 -16.21 -7.45 -3.59
N SER A 116 -15.05 -6.82 -3.93
CA SER A 116 -13.86 -6.85 -3.08
C SER A 116 -14.05 -6.24 -1.68
N PRO A 117 -14.88 -5.19 -1.46
CA PRO A 117 -15.13 -4.70 -0.11
C PRO A 117 -15.76 -5.77 0.79
N ILE A 118 -16.76 -6.49 0.28
CA ILE A 118 -17.48 -7.54 1.02
C ILE A 118 -16.51 -8.67 1.41
N ILE A 119 -15.66 -9.09 0.48
CA ILE A 119 -14.66 -10.14 0.74
C ILE A 119 -13.64 -9.66 1.78
N ALA A 120 -13.12 -8.43 1.63
CA ALA A 120 -12.13 -7.87 2.55
C ALA A 120 -12.69 -7.69 3.97
N ASP A 121 -13.96 -7.30 4.13
CA ASP A 121 -14.62 -7.19 5.42
C ASP A 121 -14.79 -8.57 6.06
N TYR A 122 -15.23 -9.55 5.29
CA TYR A 122 -15.39 -10.92 5.78
C TYR A 122 -14.05 -11.57 6.18
N GLU A 123 -12.93 -11.24 5.49
CA GLU A 123 -11.59 -11.66 5.89
C GLU A 123 -11.16 -11.07 7.24
N ARG A 124 -11.56 -9.83 7.53
CA ARG A 124 -11.23 -9.16 8.80
C ARG A 124 -11.96 -9.80 9.98
N GLU A 125 -13.18 -10.25 9.76
CA GLU A 125 -14.04 -10.86 10.77
C GLU A 125 -13.77 -12.35 10.97
N ASN A 126 -13.31 -13.06 9.92
CA ASN A 126 -13.16 -14.52 9.94
C ASN A 126 -11.73 -14.96 9.59
N PRO A 127 -10.91 -15.32 10.60
CA PRO A 127 -9.54 -15.76 10.38
C PRO A 127 -9.39 -17.02 9.52
N LEU A 128 -10.33 -17.96 9.59
CA LEU A 128 -10.29 -19.17 8.76
C LEU A 128 -10.55 -18.86 7.31
N PHE A 129 -11.49 -17.96 7.03
CA PHE A 129 -11.76 -17.49 5.67
C PHE A 129 -10.56 -16.74 5.11
N LYS A 130 -9.94 -15.87 5.90
CA LYS A 130 -8.71 -15.16 5.54
C LYS A 130 -7.58 -16.14 5.12
N GLU A 131 -7.33 -17.20 5.88
CA GLU A 131 -6.32 -18.19 5.51
C GLU A 131 -6.71 -18.97 4.25
N ALA A 132 -7.98 -19.27 4.04
CA ALA A 132 -8.46 -19.89 2.81
C ALA A 132 -8.24 -18.98 1.59
N VAL A 133 -8.57 -17.69 1.70
CA VAL A 133 -8.32 -16.70 0.64
C VAL A 133 -6.82 -16.57 0.38
N LYS A 134 -5.98 -16.52 1.43
CA LYS A 134 -4.54 -16.45 1.30
C LYS A 134 -3.95 -17.65 0.53
N ILE A 135 -4.40 -18.86 0.84
CA ILE A 135 -4.00 -20.07 0.09
C ILE A 135 -4.43 -19.95 -1.37
N ALA A 136 -5.63 -19.44 -1.62
CA ALA A 136 -6.14 -19.29 -2.98
C ALA A 136 -5.38 -18.22 -3.79
N ILE A 137 -5.15 -17.03 -3.24
CA ILE A 137 -4.57 -15.93 -4.02
C ILE A 137 -3.04 -15.95 -4.10
N THR A 138 -2.34 -16.63 -3.17
CA THR A 138 -0.87 -16.67 -3.15
C THR A 138 -0.27 -17.20 -4.46
N PRO A 139 -0.70 -18.33 -5.01
CA PRO A 139 -0.16 -18.83 -6.28
C PRO A 139 -0.51 -17.91 -7.45
N MET A 140 -1.69 -17.28 -7.45
CA MET A 140 -2.08 -16.29 -8.45
C MET A 140 -1.11 -15.10 -8.43
N ILE A 141 -0.87 -14.49 -7.25
CA ILE A 141 0.07 -13.37 -7.12
C ILE A 141 1.48 -13.80 -7.53
N SER A 142 1.88 -15.02 -7.20
CA SER A 142 3.19 -15.52 -7.60
C SER A 142 3.32 -15.70 -9.13
N SER A 143 2.24 -16.05 -9.83
CA SER A 143 2.26 -16.15 -11.30
C SER A 143 2.37 -14.77 -11.97
N LEU A 144 1.92 -13.71 -11.32
CA LEU A 144 2.03 -12.33 -11.82
C LEU A 144 3.49 -11.84 -11.88
N SER A 145 4.42 -12.46 -11.12
CA SER A 145 5.85 -12.10 -11.20
C SER A 145 6.44 -12.35 -12.60
N LEU A 146 5.81 -13.18 -13.41
CA LEU A 146 6.21 -13.37 -14.82
C LEU A 146 6.09 -12.09 -15.65
N MET A 147 5.29 -11.13 -15.18
CA MET A 147 5.06 -9.85 -15.86
C MET A 147 5.96 -8.72 -15.34
N GLU A 148 6.76 -8.92 -14.29
CA GLU A 148 7.54 -7.85 -13.63
C GLU A 148 8.58 -7.20 -14.57
N ASN A 149 9.01 -7.87 -15.61
CA ASN A 149 10.03 -7.39 -16.55
C ASN A 149 9.48 -7.08 -17.94
N THR A 150 8.18 -6.86 -18.09
CA THR A 150 7.59 -6.47 -19.38
C THR A 150 7.89 -5.02 -19.70
N ASN A 151 8.38 -4.76 -20.91
CA ASN A 151 8.79 -3.42 -21.33
C ASN A 151 8.07 -2.95 -22.63
N SER A 152 7.17 -3.74 -23.16
CA SER A 152 6.45 -3.42 -24.40
C SER A 152 4.98 -3.84 -24.34
N GLU A 153 4.16 -3.17 -25.15
CA GLU A 153 2.73 -3.45 -25.30
C GLU A 153 2.47 -4.93 -25.63
N SER A 154 3.24 -5.48 -26.59
CA SER A 154 3.10 -6.87 -27.02
C SER A 154 3.46 -7.87 -25.92
N GLU A 155 4.45 -7.56 -25.08
CA GLU A 155 4.84 -8.40 -23.95
C GLU A 155 3.75 -8.38 -22.86
N VAL A 156 3.21 -7.21 -22.52
CA VAL A 156 2.12 -7.08 -21.55
C VAL A 156 0.91 -7.89 -21.99
N VAL A 157 0.52 -7.81 -23.27
CA VAL A 157 -0.62 -8.58 -23.79
C VAL A 157 -0.33 -10.08 -23.80
N SER A 158 0.82 -10.52 -24.33
CA SER A 158 1.13 -11.94 -24.47
C SER A 158 1.37 -12.63 -23.14
N LEU A 159 2.15 -12.02 -22.25
CA LEU A 159 2.39 -12.56 -20.91
C LEU A 159 1.16 -12.44 -20.03
N GLY A 160 0.40 -11.34 -20.11
CA GLY A 160 -0.87 -11.18 -19.41
C GLY A 160 -1.86 -12.28 -19.77
N LEU A 161 -2.04 -12.56 -21.08
CA LEU A 161 -2.89 -13.66 -21.53
C LEU A 161 -2.37 -15.01 -21.04
N SER A 162 -1.04 -15.22 -21.07
CA SER A 162 -0.41 -16.46 -20.59
C SER A 162 -0.64 -16.67 -19.10
N VAL A 163 -0.51 -15.64 -18.29
CA VAL A 163 -0.78 -15.66 -16.83
C VAL A 163 -2.26 -15.95 -16.57
N ILE A 164 -3.18 -15.36 -17.33
CA ILE A 164 -4.62 -15.65 -17.21
C ILE A 164 -4.88 -17.13 -17.52
N MET A 165 -4.36 -17.65 -18.63
CA MET A 165 -4.52 -19.05 -19.01
C MET A 165 -3.91 -20.02 -18.00
N LEU A 166 -2.73 -19.67 -17.46
CA LEU A 166 -2.07 -20.44 -16.39
C LEU A 166 -2.97 -20.53 -15.15
N ASN A 167 -3.54 -19.40 -14.72
CA ASN A 167 -4.43 -19.37 -13.56
C ASN A 167 -5.73 -20.14 -13.80
N ILE A 168 -6.35 -20.02 -14.98
CA ILE A 168 -7.50 -20.83 -15.36
C ILE A 168 -7.15 -22.31 -15.30
N GLY A 169 -6.01 -22.72 -15.88
CA GLY A 169 -5.52 -24.09 -15.81
C GLY A 169 -5.31 -24.59 -14.38
N MET A 170 -4.74 -23.77 -13.51
CA MET A 170 -4.48 -24.11 -12.12
C MET A 170 -5.79 -24.24 -11.31
N TYR A 171 -6.70 -23.30 -11.39
CA TYR A 171 -7.92 -23.29 -10.54
C TYR A 171 -9.05 -24.15 -11.08
N LEU A 172 -9.13 -24.42 -12.38
CA LEU A 172 -10.17 -25.26 -12.98
C LEU A 172 -9.60 -26.61 -13.45
N GLY A 173 -8.43 -26.62 -14.08
CA GLY A 173 -7.84 -27.82 -14.67
C GLY A 173 -7.40 -28.85 -13.62
N VAL A 174 -6.65 -28.42 -12.60
CA VAL A 174 -6.16 -29.33 -11.56
C VAL A 174 -7.31 -30.00 -10.79
N PRO A 175 -8.30 -29.28 -10.26
CA PRO A 175 -9.47 -29.91 -9.62
C PRO A 175 -10.23 -30.84 -10.55
N ALA A 176 -10.42 -30.47 -11.81
CA ALA A 176 -11.11 -31.32 -12.80
C ALA A 176 -10.39 -32.65 -13.02
N VAL A 177 -9.07 -32.61 -13.20
CA VAL A 177 -8.27 -33.82 -13.36
C VAL A 177 -8.33 -34.70 -12.12
N LEU A 178 -8.25 -34.13 -10.93
CA LEU A 178 -8.36 -34.86 -9.67
C LEU A 178 -9.72 -35.54 -9.54
N ILE A 179 -10.82 -34.84 -9.82
CA ILE A 179 -12.18 -35.43 -9.76
C ILE A 179 -12.32 -36.57 -10.74
N VAL A 180 -11.87 -36.41 -11.99
CA VAL A 180 -11.92 -37.48 -12.99
C VAL A 180 -11.01 -38.66 -12.61
N GLY A 181 -9.82 -38.38 -12.07
CA GLY A 181 -8.89 -39.41 -11.61
C GLY A 181 -9.46 -40.28 -10.47
N ILE A 182 -10.13 -39.63 -9.49
CA ILE A 182 -10.78 -40.33 -8.39
C ILE A 182 -11.96 -41.17 -8.91
N ARG A 183 -12.82 -40.60 -9.79
CA ARG A 183 -13.96 -41.35 -10.37
C ARG A 183 -13.55 -42.59 -11.16
N LYS A 184 -12.38 -42.58 -11.80
CA LYS A 184 -11.87 -43.75 -12.54
C LYS A 184 -11.29 -44.85 -11.64
N ARG A 185 -11.00 -44.56 -10.37
CA ARG A 185 -10.44 -45.52 -9.41
C ARG A 185 -11.48 -46.15 -8.49
N ILE A 186 -12.68 -45.57 -8.45
CA ILE A 186 -13.88 -46.12 -7.78
C ILE A 186 -14.69 -46.90 -8.82
#